data_acec834ba65aa22a51f589cf77682065
#
_entry.id   acec834ba65aa22a51f589cf77682065
#
_cell.length_a   1.000
_cell.length_b   1.000
_cell.length_c   1.000
_cell.angle_alpha   90.00
_cell.angle_beta   90.00
_cell.angle_gamma   90.00
#
_symmetry.space_group_name_H-M   'P 1'
#
loop_
_entity.id
_entity.type
_entity.pdbx_description
1 polymer ?
#
loop_
_entity_poly.entity_id
_entity_poly.type
_entity_poly.pdbx_seq_one_letter_code
_entity_poly.pdbx_strand_id
1 'polypeptide(L)'
;MKFFIFSDCHGFVGALEDALDKAGFDVNNEEHWVIGAGDYLDRGAYPWSTIRYLSSLPRKILVKGNHDDLILDMIKRGYPLGHDHSNGTAMTVMDLAPNAMTWEEACPAALKIIKPFTKTMVDYVELKNHIIVHSFIPVKILDGNESMYHTEGREFEYMPNWRNASTKEWKGARWGKPFDLCSKGLNQTGKTLIFGHYATEHQFAKDEGRRDFDYKARFEPYFGDGFIGLDCATAYSGKVGVVVIEDDFME
;
A
#
# COMPACT_ATOMS: atom_id res chain seq x y z
N MET A 1 20.38 0.86 -10.58
CA MET A 1 19.22 -0.01 -10.86
C MET A 1 17.98 0.85 -11.10
N LYS A 2 16.99 0.36 -11.86
CA LYS A 2 15.69 1.03 -12.03
C LYS A 2 14.63 0.33 -11.19
N PHE A 3 13.95 1.10 -10.35
CA PHE A 3 12.87 0.63 -9.51
C PHE A 3 11.53 1.15 -10.04
N PHE A 4 10.63 0.23 -10.37
CA PHE A 4 9.26 0.50 -10.75
C PHE A 4 8.38 0.33 -9.52
N ILE A 5 7.93 1.44 -8.94
CA ILE A 5 7.25 1.45 -7.64
C ILE A 5 5.77 1.75 -7.87
N PHE A 6 4.90 0.88 -7.38
CA PHE A 6 3.45 1.02 -7.46
C PHE A 6 2.81 0.85 -6.08
N SER A 7 1.54 1.24 -5.95
CA SER A 7 0.74 1.04 -4.75
C SER A 7 -0.72 0.77 -5.07
N ASP A 8 -1.45 0.21 -4.10
CA ASP A 8 -2.92 0.16 -4.05
C ASP A 8 -3.56 -0.43 -5.33
N CYS A 9 -2.99 -1.53 -5.85
CA CYS A 9 -3.53 -2.16 -7.06
C CYS A 9 -4.82 -2.96 -6.79
N HIS A 10 -5.14 -3.28 -5.55
CA HIS A 10 -6.44 -3.77 -5.08
C HIS A 10 -7.10 -4.85 -5.95
N GLY A 11 -6.37 -5.87 -6.38
CA GLY A 11 -6.94 -6.93 -7.21
C GLY A 11 -7.20 -6.54 -8.68
N PHE A 12 -6.75 -5.36 -9.12
CA PHE A 12 -6.85 -4.90 -10.51
C PHE A 12 -5.56 -5.21 -11.28
N VAL A 13 -5.24 -6.51 -11.41
CA VAL A 13 -3.99 -6.98 -12.01
C VAL A 13 -3.76 -6.43 -13.42
N GLY A 14 -4.79 -6.38 -14.29
CA GLY A 14 -4.64 -5.84 -15.64
C GLY A 14 -4.24 -4.37 -15.66
N ALA A 15 -4.80 -3.55 -14.74
CA ALA A 15 -4.40 -2.15 -14.61
C ALA A 15 -2.95 -2.01 -14.12
N LEU A 16 -2.48 -2.92 -13.26
CA LEU A 16 -1.10 -2.96 -12.80
C LEU A 16 -0.14 -3.35 -13.95
N GLU A 17 -0.47 -4.40 -14.70
CA GLU A 17 0.31 -4.84 -15.88
C GLU A 17 0.43 -3.71 -16.90
N ASP A 18 -0.69 -3.08 -17.26
CA ASP A 18 -0.72 -1.93 -18.17
C ASP A 18 0.13 -0.74 -17.67
N ALA A 19 0.08 -0.46 -16.37
CA ALA A 19 0.83 0.65 -15.78
C ALA A 19 2.35 0.38 -15.78
N LEU A 20 2.77 -0.85 -15.46
CA LEU A 20 4.17 -1.26 -15.51
C LEU A 20 4.71 -1.29 -16.94
N ASP A 21 3.92 -1.79 -17.90
CA ASP A 21 4.28 -1.79 -19.34
C ASP A 21 4.47 -0.36 -19.87
N LYS A 22 3.52 0.54 -19.60
CA LYS A 22 3.61 1.97 -19.96
C LYS A 22 4.79 2.68 -19.31
N ALA A 23 5.18 2.26 -18.11
CA ALA A 23 6.37 2.77 -17.43
C ALA A 23 7.69 2.23 -18.02
N GLY A 24 7.62 1.23 -18.92
CA GLY A 24 8.77 0.62 -19.57
C GLY A 24 9.43 -0.50 -18.76
N PHE A 25 8.68 -1.16 -17.87
CA PHE A 25 9.17 -2.33 -17.14
C PHE A 25 9.42 -3.51 -18.10
N ASP A 26 10.62 -4.08 -18.04
CA ASP A 26 10.97 -5.31 -18.74
C ASP A 26 11.43 -6.36 -17.71
N VAL A 27 10.68 -7.45 -17.61
CA VAL A 27 10.95 -8.56 -16.69
C VAL A 27 12.28 -9.26 -16.97
N ASN A 28 12.78 -9.20 -18.21
CA ASN A 28 14.04 -9.82 -18.62
C ASN A 28 15.26 -8.91 -18.36
N ASN A 29 15.04 -7.63 -18.11
CA ASN A 29 16.13 -6.71 -17.78
C ASN A 29 16.54 -6.88 -16.31
N GLU A 30 17.78 -7.32 -16.07
CA GLU A 30 18.28 -7.61 -14.73
C GLU A 30 18.43 -6.37 -13.84
N GLU A 31 18.48 -5.18 -14.42
CA GLU A 31 18.51 -3.89 -13.71
C GLU A 31 17.13 -3.40 -13.28
N HIS A 32 16.03 -4.05 -13.73
CA HIS A 32 14.67 -3.66 -13.41
C HIS A 32 14.14 -4.41 -12.18
N TRP A 33 13.70 -3.66 -11.16
CA TRP A 33 13.07 -4.16 -9.94
C TRP A 33 11.66 -3.59 -9.80
N VAL A 34 10.74 -4.40 -9.32
CA VAL A 34 9.40 -3.96 -8.96
C VAL A 34 9.29 -3.84 -7.44
N ILE A 35 8.81 -2.70 -6.93
CA ILE A 35 8.49 -2.54 -5.51
C ILE A 35 7.01 -2.20 -5.39
N GLY A 36 6.27 -3.05 -4.68
CA GLY A 36 4.88 -2.74 -4.31
C GLY A 36 4.83 -2.06 -2.94
N ALA A 37 4.09 -0.97 -2.83
CA ALA A 37 3.93 -0.21 -1.59
C ALA A 37 2.61 -0.56 -0.84
N GLY A 38 2.14 -1.83 -0.94
CA GLY A 38 1.01 -2.36 -0.17
C GLY A 38 -0.33 -2.33 -0.91
N ASP A 39 -1.34 -2.93 -0.24
CA ASP A 39 -2.73 -3.00 -0.66
C ASP A 39 -2.92 -3.67 -2.04
N TYR A 40 -2.50 -4.93 -2.11
CA TYR A 40 -2.52 -5.69 -3.35
C TYR A 40 -3.87 -6.29 -3.68
N LEU A 41 -4.66 -6.59 -2.65
CA LEU A 41 -5.92 -7.33 -2.74
C LEU A 41 -7.09 -6.45 -2.28
N ASP A 42 -8.27 -7.04 -2.13
CA ASP A 42 -9.53 -6.36 -1.79
C ASP A 42 -10.07 -5.46 -2.92
N ARG A 43 -11.36 -5.16 -2.88
CA ARG A 43 -12.08 -4.27 -3.81
C ARG A 43 -12.15 -4.77 -5.26
N GLY A 44 -11.04 -5.25 -5.84
CA GLY A 44 -10.97 -5.73 -7.23
C GLY A 44 -11.37 -7.19 -7.39
N ALA A 45 -11.72 -7.56 -8.62
CA ALA A 45 -12.30 -8.86 -8.95
C ALA A 45 -11.28 -9.99 -9.16
N TYR A 46 -9.97 -9.71 -9.09
CA TYR A 46 -8.95 -10.69 -9.50
C TYR A 46 -7.85 -10.92 -8.45
N PRO A 47 -8.18 -11.20 -7.17
CA PRO A 47 -7.16 -11.35 -6.12
C PRO A 47 -6.20 -12.51 -6.42
N TRP A 48 -6.70 -13.64 -6.94
CA TRP A 48 -5.87 -14.78 -7.31
C TRP A 48 -4.87 -14.46 -8.43
N SER A 49 -5.34 -13.78 -9.48
CA SER A 49 -4.47 -13.39 -10.60
C SER A 49 -3.41 -12.38 -10.15
N THR A 50 -3.75 -11.46 -9.26
CA THR A 50 -2.81 -10.49 -8.68
C THR A 50 -1.72 -11.20 -7.88
N ILE A 51 -2.09 -12.16 -7.01
CA ILE A 51 -1.11 -12.97 -6.27
C ILE A 51 -0.19 -13.72 -7.23
N ARG A 52 -0.74 -14.36 -8.26
CA ARG A 52 0.03 -15.10 -9.25
C ARG A 52 1.01 -14.22 -10.01
N TYR A 53 0.52 -13.09 -10.52
CA TYR A 53 1.36 -12.13 -11.24
C TYR A 53 2.50 -11.63 -10.38
N LEU A 54 2.21 -11.07 -9.21
CA LEU A 54 3.23 -10.58 -8.29
C LEU A 54 4.21 -11.67 -7.83
N SER A 55 3.71 -12.90 -7.60
CA SER A 55 4.57 -14.02 -7.22
C SER A 55 5.53 -14.43 -8.34
N SER A 56 5.14 -14.28 -9.60
CA SER A 56 5.96 -14.68 -10.76
C SER A 56 7.09 -13.71 -11.08
N LEU A 57 7.04 -12.47 -10.61
CA LEU A 57 8.09 -11.49 -10.85
C LEU A 57 9.41 -11.93 -10.21
N PRO A 58 10.53 -12.01 -10.95
CA PRO A 58 11.80 -12.53 -10.43
C PRO A 58 12.49 -11.54 -9.48
N ARG A 59 12.35 -10.25 -9.73
CA ARG A 59 12.97 -9.16 -8.95
C ARG A 59 11.89 -8.24 -8.42
N LYS A 60 11.43 -8.53 -7.21
CA LYS A 60 10.40 -7.77 -6.53
C LYS A 60 10.64 -7.67 -5.04
N ILE A 61 10.15 -6.60 -4.44
CA ILE A 61 9.99 -6.46 -2.99
C ILE A 61 8.56 -5.94 -2.75
N LEU A 62 7.85 -6.57 -1.83
CA LEU A 62 6.47 -6.20 -1.50
C LEU A 62 6.43 -5.64 -0.08
N VAL A 63 6.01 -4.40 0.05
CA VAL A 63 5.72 -3.77 1.34
C VAL A 63 4.29 -4.12 1.74
N LYS A 64 4.05 -4.36 3.01
CA LYS A 64 2.74 -4.71 3.52
C LYS A 64 1.85 -3.48 3.67
N GLY A 65 0.62 -3.56 3.15
CA GLY A 65 -0.43 -2.58 3.35
C GLY A 65 -1.36 -2.91 4.53
N ASN A 66 -2.28 -2.01 4.85
CA ASN A 66 -3.28 -2.24 5.89
C ASN A 66 -4.35 -3.25 5.45
N HIS A 67 -4.71 -3.33 4.17
CA HIS A 67 -5.61 -4.36 3.64
C HIS A 67 -5.00 -5.75 3.71
N ASP A 68 -3.68 -5.90 3.57
CA ASP A 68 -2.99 -7.18 3.76
C ASP A 68 -3.09 -7.66 5.22
N ASP A 69 -3.09 -6.73 6.19
CA ASP A 69 -3.36 -7.04 7.60
C ASP A 69 -4.85 -7.37 7.83
N LEU A 70 -5.81 -6.66 7.21
CA LEU A 70 -7.26 -6.92 7.35
C LEU A 70 -7.63 -8.33 6.91
N ILE A 71 -7.10 -8.81 5.78
CA ILE A 71 -7.35 -10.16 5.30
C ILE A 71 -6.90 -11.19 6.33
N LEU A 72 -5.69 -11.05 6.88
CA LEU A 72 -5.16 -11.96 7.90
C LEU A 72 -5.97 -11.91 9.19
N ASP A 73 -6.41 -10.72 9.62
CA ASP A 73 -7.24 -10.54 10.81
C ASP A 73 -8.63 -11.19 10.63
N MET A 74 -9.27 -11.03 9.47
CA MET A 74 -10.53 -11.70 9.15
C MET A 74 -10.38 -13.22 9.14
N ILE A 75 -9.36 -13.75 8.44
CA ILE A 75 -9.10 -15.20 8.40
C ILE A 75 -8.84 -15.76 9.79
N LYS A 76 -8.07 -15.07 10.63
CA LYS A 76 -7.81 -15.48 12.01
C LYS A 76 -9.06 -15.49 12.88
N ARG A 77 -9.98 -14.56 12.65
CA ARG A 77 -11.27 -14.47 13.34
C ARG A 77 -12.24 -15.55 12.90
N GLY A 78 -12.16 -15.97 11.62
CA GLY A 78 -12.97 -17.05 11.04
C GLY A 78 -14.32 -16.58 10.48
N TYR A 79 -14.65 -15.29 10.51
CA TYR A 79 -15.86 -14.69 9.97
C TYR A 79 -15.67 -13.20 9.68
N PRO A 80 -16.45 -12.60 8.74
CA PRO A 80 -16.36 -11.18 8.43
C PRO A 80 -17.12 -10.32 9.44
N LEU A 81 -16.67 -9.09 9.62
CA LEU A 81 -17.36 -7.99 10.26
C LEU A 81 -17.85 -6.97 9.21
N GLY A 82 -18.61 -5.96 9.62
CA GLY A 82 -19.13 -4.95 8.70
C GLY A 82 -18.05 -4.25 7.88
N HIS A 83 -16.91 -3.94 8.50
CA HIS A 83 -15.79 -3.31 7.79
C HIS A 83 -15.10 -4.26 6.77
N ASP A 84 -15.12 -5.59 6.98
CA ASP A 84 -14.58 -6.52 6.01
C ASP A 84 -15.42 -6.56 4.72
N HIS A 85 -16.73 -6.39 4.86
CA HIS A 85 -17.63 -6.25 3.69
C HIS A 85 -17.40 -4.93 2.96
N SER A 86 -17.34 -3.81 3.68
CA SER A 86 -17.15 -2.49 3.06
C SER A 86 -15.78 -2.30 2.42
N ASN A 87 -14.75 -2.98 2.92
CA ASN A 87 -13.40 -2.96 2.36
C ASN A 87 -13.17 -3.97 1.23
N GLY A 88 -14.12 -4.90 0.99
CA GLY A 88 -13.98 -5.96 0.00
C GLY A 88 -13.21 -7.20 0.50
N THR A 89 -12.74 -7.19 1.74
CA THR A 89 -11.95 -8.29 2.34
C THR A 89 -12.73 -9.60 2.38
N ALA A 90 -14.03 -9.53 2.71
CA ALA A 90 -14.91 -10.69 2.70
C ALA A 90 -15.00 -11.33 1.30
N MET A 91 -15.13 -10.51 0.24
CA MET A 91 -15.11 -11.01 -1.15
C MET A 91 -13.78 -11.65 -1.50
N THR A 92 -12.67 -10.99 -1.19
CA THR A 92 -11.33 -11.53 -1.43
C THR A 92 -11.15 -12.93 -0.84
N VAL A 93 -11.59 -13.14 0.43
CA VAL A 93 -11.49 -14.44 1.10
C VAL A 93 -12.33 -15.51 0.40
N MET A 94 -13.55 -15.16 -0.04
CA MET A 94 -14.42 -16.11 -0.78
C MET A 94 -13.87 -16.41 -2.17
N ASP A 95 -13.36 -15.42 -2.90
CA ASP A 95 -12.78 -15.59 -4.25
C ASP A 95 -11.52 -16.48 -4.23
N LEU A 96 -10.76 -16.43 -3.14
CA LEU A 96 -9.60 -17.31 -2.92
C LEU A 96 -9.98 -18.73 -2.46
N ALA A 97 -11.25 -18.94 -2.14
CA ALA A 97 -11.80 -20.22 -1.70
C ALA A 97 -13.08 -20.60 -2.48
N PRO A 98 -13.02 -20.74 -3.83
CA PRO A 98 -14.21 -20.80 -4.69
C PRO A 98 -15.12 -22.02 -4.45
N ASN A 99 -14.63 -23.05 -3.75
CA ASN A 99 -15.42 -24.24 -3.40
C ASN A 99 -15.99 -24.21 -1.98
N ALA A 100 -15.71 -23.14 -1.22
CA ALA A 100 -16.23 -23.00 0.13
C ALA A 100 -17.68 -22.48 0.12
N MET A 101 -18.52 -23.04 0.98
CA MET A 101 -19.92 -22.62 1.15
C MET A 101 -20.13 -21.84 2.46
N THR A 102 -19.16 -21.92 3.37
CA THR A 102 -19.19 -21.24 4.68
C THR A 102 -17.86 -20.55 4.98
N TRP A 103 -17.85 -19.69 5.97
CA TRP A 103 -16.62 -18.99 6.41
C TRP A 103 -15.64 -19.95 7.09
N GLU A 104 -16.14 -20.98 7.77
CA GLU A 104 -15.34 -22.04 8.40
C GLU A 104 -14.53 -22.82 7.35
N GLU A 105 -15.05 -22.92 6.13
CA GLU A 105 -14.36 -23.54 5.00
C GLU A 105 -13.47 -22.53 4.25
N ALA A 106 -13.97 -21.31 4.01
CA ALA A 106 -13.31 -20.30 3.22
C ALA A 106 -12.02 -19.79 3.89
N CYS A 107 -12.07 -19.47 5.18
CA CYS A 107 -10.92 -18.88 5.88
C CYS A 107 -9.68 -19.80 5.87
N PRO A 108 -9.76 -21.09 6.22
CA PRO A 108 -8.58 -21.97 6.14
C PRO A 108 -8.14 -22.26 4.71
N ALA A 109 -9.04 -22.24 3.72
CA ALA A 109 -8.69 -22.40 2.32
C ALA A 109 -7.92 -21.19 1.79
N ALA A 110 -8.43 -19.98 2.01
CA ALA A 110 -7.77 -18.72 1.64
C ALA A 110 -6.43 -18.57 2.36
N LEU A 111 -6.31 -18.99 3.63
CA LEU A 111 -5.05 -18.90 4.39
C LEU A 111 -3.91 -19.65 3.71
N LYS A 112 -4.19 -20.80 3.07
CA LYS A 112 -3.16 -21.58 2.36
C LYS A 112 -2.53 -20.80 1.21
N ILE A 113 -3.27 -19.84 0.64
CA ILE A 113 -2.84 -19.00 -0.47
C ILE A 113 -2.21 -17.69 0.06
N ILE A 114 -2.89 -17.03 0.99
CA ILE A 114 -2.48 -15.72 1.52
C ILE A 114 -1.21 -15.80 2.36
N LYS A 115 -1.08 -16.82 3.21
CA LYS A 115 0.06 -16.94 4.14
C LYS A 115 1.43 -17.01 3.45
N PRO A 116 1.65 -17.80 2.38
CA PRO A 116 2.90 -17.77 1.64
C PRO A 116 3.16 -16.42 0.98
N PHE A 117 2.14 -15.78 0.43
CA PHE A 117 2.24 -14.47 -0.23
C PHE A 117 2.63 -13.37 0.76
N THR A 118 1.91 -13.24 1.86
CA THR A 118 2.17 -12.19 2.87
C THR A 118 3.43 -12.42 3.69
N LYS A 119 3.92 -13.67 3.78
CA LYS A 119 5.14 -14.00 4.54
C LYS A 119 6.39 -13.34 3.96
N THR A 120 6.40 -13.03 2.68
CA THR A 120 7.54 -12.41 1.99
C THR A 120 7.51 -10.88 2.06
N MET A 121 6.41 -10.30 2.56
CA MET A 121 6.25 -8.85 2.66
C MET A 121 7.08 -8.28 3.81
N VAL A 122 7.63 -7.09 3.57
CA VAL A 122 8.39 -6.29 4.54
C VAL A 122 7.57 -5.09 5.02
N ASP A 123 7.98 -4.44 6.10
CA ASP A 123 7.31 -3.24 6.59
C ASP A 123 7.68 -1.99 5.76
N TYR A 124 8.90 -1.97 5.23
CA TYR A 124 9.42 -0.90 4.38
C TYR A 124 10.56 -1.40 3.49
N VAL A 125 10.89 -0.62 2.46
CA VAL A 125 12.13 -0.74 1.68
C VAL A 125 12.91 0.55 1.83
N GLU A 126 14.19 0.45 2.17
CA GLU A 126 15.07 1.61 2.21
C GLU A 126 16.16 1.48 1.15
N LEU A 127 16.16 2.44 0.23
CA LEU A 127 17.19 2.64 -0.79
C LEU A 127 18.13 3.77 -0.36
N LYS A 128 19.14 4.04 -1.17
CA LYS A 128 20.11 5.08 -0.86
C LYS A 128 19.48 6.46 -0.67
N ASN A 129 18.52 6.84 -1.54
CA ASN A 129 17.88 8.15 -1.54
C ASN A 129 16.38 8.13 -1.22
N HIS A 130 15.76 6.94 -1.19
CA HIS A 130 14.30 6.77 -1.03
C HIS A 130 13.96 5.77 0.06
N ILE A 131 12.80 5.97 0.68
CA ILE A 131 12.16 4.99 1.58
C ILE A 131 10.76 4.72 1.04
N ILE A 132 10.43 3.45 0.82
CA ILE A 132 9.11 3.02 0.34
C ILE A 132 8.37 2.39 1.52
N VAL A 133 7.19 2.92 1.80
CA VAL A 133 6.27 2.46 2.86
C VAL A 133 4.86 2.38 2.29
N HIS A 134 3.93 1.72 3.00
CA HIS A 134 2.53 1.75 2.54
C HIS A 134 1.88 3.12 2.77
N SER A 135 1.95 3.63 4.00
CA SER A 135 1.44 4.95 4.35
C SER A 135 2.56 5.84 4.90
N PHE A 136 2.96 5.63 6.14
CA PHE A 136 4.02 6.42 6.75
C PHE A 136 4.98 5.54 7.57
N ILE A 137 6.11 6.11 7.99
CA ILE A 137 6.98 5.49 9.01
C ILE A 137 6.33 5.61 10.39
N PRO A 138 6.62 4.73 11.36
CA PRO A 138 6.18 4.89 12.74
C PRO A 138 6.61 6.23 13.34
N VAL A 139 5.67 6.87 14.04
CA VAL A 139 5.88 8.14 14.77
C VAL A 139 5.39 7.99 16.20
N LYS A 140 5.88 8.80 17.10
CA LYS A 140 5.29 8.91 18.44
C LYS A 140 3.97 9.67 18.40
N ILE A 141 2.98 9.17 19.11
CA ILE A 141 1.68 9.80 19.29
C ILE A 141 1.65 10.38 20.72
N LEU A 142 1.48 11.70 20.84
CA LEU A 142 1.66 12.39 22.11
C LEU A 142 0.36 12.55 22.91
N ASP A 143 -0.80 12.41 22.28
CA ASP A 143 -2.12 12.60 22.87
C ASP A 143 -2.74 11.35 23.54
N GLY A 144 -1.97 10.25 23.64
CA GLY A 144 -2.41 8.99 24.25
C GLY A 144 -3.38 8.14 23.42
N ASN A 145 -3.77 8.57 22.22
CA ASN A 145 -4.58 7.77 21.28
C ASN A 145 -3.67 7.00 20.33
N GLU A 146 -3.72 5.67 20.37
CA GLU A 146 -2.82 4.80 19.59
C GLU A 146 -3.10 4.78 18.08
N SER A 147 -4.20 5.37 17.59
CA SER A 147 -4.58 5.34 16.18
C SER A 147 -3.91 6.45 15.38
N MET A 148 -3.33 6.12 14.24
CA MET A 148 -2.78 7.08 13.27
C MET A 148 -3.80 7.50 12.20
N TYR A 149 -5.02 6.96 12.23
CA TYR A 149 -6.06 7.20 11.22
C TYR A 149 -6.56 8.64 11.18
N HIS A 150 -6.66 9.29 12.33
CA HIS A 150 -7.04 10.70 12.42
C HIS A 150 -5.82 11.53 12.80
N THR A 151 -5.44 12.48 11.95
CA THR A 151 -4.26 13.33 12.16
C THR A 151 -4.61 14.78 12.51
N GLU A 152 -5.85 15.18 12.24
CA GLU A 152 -6.33 16.55 12.50
C GLU A 152 -6.43 16.82 14.01
N GLY A 153 -5.92 17.96 14.45
CA GLY A 153 -5.90 18.37 15.86
C GLY A 153 -5.01 17.52 16.78
N ARG A 154 -4.22 16.60 16.21
CA ARG A 154 -3.37 15.69 16.97
C ARG A 154 -1.89 16.03 16.88
N GLU A 155 -1.17 15.67 17.94
CA GLU A 155 0.25 15.91 18.06
C GLU A 155 1.05 14.63 17.85
N PHE A 156 2.05 14.73 16.99
CA PHE A 156 2.98 13.66 16.65
C PHE A 156 4.42 14.16 16.76
N GLU A 157 5.33 13.25 17.08
CA GLU A 157 6.77 13.50 17.09
C GLU A 157 7.48 12.48 16.20
N TYR A 158 8.49 12.91 15.47
CA TYR A 158 9.36 12.01 14.71
C TYR A 158 10.03 11.01 15.64
N MET A 159 10.12 9.77 15.21
CA MET A 159 10.73 8.67 15.95
C MET A 159 12.06 8.28 15.28
N PRO A 160 13.21 8.74 15.76
CA PRO A 160 14.51 8.49 15.08
C PRO A 160 14.85 7.00 14.88
N ASN A 161 14.37 6.14 15.79
CA ASN A 161 14.58 4.70 15.73
C ASN A 161 13.41 3.91 15.10
N TRP A 162 12.61 4.56 14.22
CA TRP A 162 11.45 3.97 13.57
C TRP A 162 11.74 2.64 12.85
N ARG A 163 12.99 2.42 12.40
CA ARG A 163 13.41 1.15 11.78
C ARG A 163 13.30 -0.04 12.71
N ASN A 164 13.43 0.19 14.02
CA ASN A 164 13.32 -0.81 15.09
C ASN A 164 11.93 -0.82 15.75
N ALA A 165 10.94 -0.17 15.13
CA ALA A 165 9.58 -0.14 15.64
C ALA A 165 8.98 -1.55 15.71
N SER A 166 8.13 -1.77 16.70
CA SER A 166 7.42 -3.03 16.90
C SER A 166 6.40 -3.28 15.77
N THR A 167 6.00 -4.54 15.61
CA THR A 167 4.91 -4.92 14.68
C THR A 167 3.63 -4.12 14.94
N LYS A 168 3.32 -3.78 16.20
CA LYS A 168 2.15 -2.96 16.55
C LYS A 168 2.27 -1.54 16.01
N GLU A 169 3.44 -0.92 16.17
CA GLU A 169 3.70 0.44 15.66
C GLU A 169 3.67 0.46 14.12
N TRP A 170 4.28 -0.51 13.44
CA TRP A 170 4.19 -0.63 11.99
C TRP A 170 2.75 -0.87 11.52
N LYS A 171 1.97 -1.71 12.22
CA LYS A 171 0.55 -1.90 11.90
C LYS A 171 -0.25 -0.60 12.05
N GLY A 172 0.06 0.21 13.08
CA GLY A 172 -0.51 1.55 13.25
C GLY A 172 -0.10 2.52 12.12
N ALA A 173 1.18 2.51 11.75
CA ALA A 173 1.74 3.40 10.73
C ALA A 173 1.09 3.21 9.34
N ARG A 174 0.66 1.98 9.00
CA ARG A 174 -0.05 1.70 7.73
C ARG A 174 -1.42 2.36 7.61
N TRP A 175 -1.97 2.91 8.71
CA TRP A 175 -3.25 3.63 8.75
C TRP A 175 -3.09 5.15 8.83
N GLY A 176 -1.88 5.68 8.75
CA GLY A 176 -1.62 7.10 8.83
C GLY A 176 -2.19 7.86 7.62
N LYS A 177 -2.26 9.19 7.74
CA LYS A 177 -2.53 10.08 6.60
C LYS A 177 -1.20 10.67 6.13
N PRO A 178 -0.55 10.08 5.12
CA PRO A 178 0.84 10.39 4.79
C PRO A 178 1.04 11.85 4.38
N PHE A 179 0.14 12.43 3.60
CA PHE A 179 0.22 13.84 3.20
C PHE A 179 0.20 14.79 4.40
N ASP A 180 -0.70 14.55 5.37
CA ASP A 180 -0.78 15.36 6.59
C ASP A 180 0.48 15.21 7.46
N LEU A 181 1.00 13.97 7.58
CA LEU A 181 2.21 13.72 8.37
C LEU A 181 3.45 14.34 7.71
N CYS A 182 3.55 14.33 6.37
CA CYS A 182 4.58 15.06 5.63
C CYS A 182 4.45 16.58 5.87
N SER A 183 3.24 17.14 5.76
CA SER A 183 3.01 18.59 5.97
C SER A 183 3.33 19.05 7.40
N LYS A 184 3.28 18.15 8.39
CA LYS A 184 3.72 18.38 9.78
C LYS A 184 5.25 18.29 9.96
N GLY A 185 6.03 18.03 8.89
CA GLY A 185 7.49 17.91 8.95
C GLY A 185 7.98 16.64 9.64
N LEU A 186 7.17 15.56 9.63
CA LEU A 186 7.52 14.30 10.31
C LEU A 186 8.41 13.39 9.45
N ASN A 187 8.62 13.69 8.17
CA ASN A 187 9.68 13.07 7.40
C ASN A 187 11.03 13.74 7.70
N GLN A 188 11.72 13.28 8.74
CA GLN A 188 13.06 13.76 9.12
C GLN A 188 14.15 12.74 8.77
N THR A 189 13.88 11.87 7.78
CA THR A 189 14.79 10.79 7.40
C THR A 189 15.95 11.26 6.51
N GLY A 190 15.83 12.44 5.92
CA GLY A 190 16.77 12.95 4.91
C GLY A 190 16.59 12.31 3.53
N LYS A 191 15.57 11.46 3.34
CA LYS A 191 15.26 10.77 2.09
C LYS A 191 13.84 11.08 1.63
N THR A 192 13.57 10.88 0.35
CA THR A 192 12.21 10.97 -0.20
C THR A 192 11.38 9.76 0.24
N LEU A 193 10.22 10.00 0.85
CA LEU A 193 9.23 8.95 1.14
C LEU A 193 8.37 8.67 -0.10
N ILE A 194 8.17 7.39 -0.43
CA ILE A 194 7.24 6.95 -1.49
C ILE A 194 6.17 6.10 -0.82
N PHE A 195 4.89 6.46 -1.01
CA PHE A 195 3.78 5.82 -0.30
C PHE A 195 2.50 5.73 -1.14
N GLY A 196 1.56 4.89 -0.70
CA GLY A 196 0.19 4.74 -1.19
C GLY A 196 -0.85 5.12 -0.15
N HIS A 197 -1.86 4.25 0.05
CA HIS A 197 -2.88 4.26 1.08
C HIS A 197 -3.90 5.41 1.02
N TYR A 198 -3.49 6.60 0.68
CA TYR A 198 -4.34 7.78 0.66
C TYR A 198 -4.34 8.39 -0.74
N ALA A 199 -5.53 8.45 -1.35
CA ALA A 199 -5.64 8.83 -2.75
C ALA A 199 -5.00 10.20 -3.03
N THR A 200 -4.13 10.24 -4.04
CA THR A 200 -3.43 11.46 -4.48
C THR A 200 -4.41 12.58 -4.87
N GLU A 201 -5.60 12.18 -5.33
CA GLU A 201 -6.69 13.11 -5.67
C GLU A 201 -7.06 14.04 -4.50
N HIS A 202 -7.06 13.55 -3.26
CA HIS A 202 -7.33 14.41 -2.08
C HIS A 202 -6.30 15.54 -1.96
N GLN A 203 -5.02 15.25 -2.26
CA GLN A 203 -3.99 16.28 -2.20
C GLN A 203 -4.09 17.24 -3.37
N PHE A 204 -4.33 16.74 -4.60
CA PHE A 204 -4.57 17.61 -5.75
C PHE A 204 -5.78 18.53 -5.53
N ALA A 205 -6.89 17.99 -5.04
CA ALA A 205 -8.09 18.79 -4.76
C ALA A 205 -7.83 19.88 -3.71
N LYS A 206 -7.09 19.53 -2.64
CA LYS A 206 -6.69 20.48 -1.58
C LYS A 206 -5.84 21.61 -2.13
N ASP A 207 -4.82 21.31 -2.93
CA ASP A 207 -3.90 22.31 -3.51
C ASP A 207 -4.61 23.22 -4.52
N GLU A 208 -5.57 22.65 -5.27
CA GLU A 208 -6.35 23.37 -6.28
C GLU A 208 -7.59 24.08 -5.69
N GLY A 209 -7.86 23.93 -4.39
CA GLY A 209 -9.02 24.54 -3.70
C GLY A 209 -10.37 24.05 -4.22
N ARG A 210 -10.47 22.80 -4.64
CA ARG A 210 -11.68 22.18 -5.19
C ARG A 210 -12.19 21.03 -4.31
N ARG A 211 -13.35 20.48 -4.65
CA ARG A 211 -13.89 19.29 -3.99
C ARG A 211 -13.18 18.04 -4.48
N ASP A 212 -12.96 17.11 -3.55
CA ASP A 212 -12.45 15.78 -3.84
C ASP A 212 -13.33 15.06 -4.87
N PHE A 213 -12.70 14.33 -5.80
CA PHE A 213 -13.37 13.50 -6.80
C PHE A 213 -14.43 14.24 -7.63
N ASP A 214 -14.22 15.54 -7.90
CA ASP A 214 -15.05 16.29 -8.84
C ASP A 214 -14.69 15.94 -10.31
N TYR A 215 -15.30 16.65 -11.28
CA TYR A 215 -15.07 16.40 -12.71
C TYR A 215 -13.65 16.73 -13.21
N LYS A 216 -12.81 17.35 -12.36
CA LYS A 216 -11.39 17.62 -12.62
C LYS A 216 -10.46 16.67 -11.87
N ALA A 217 -11.00 15.59 -11.29
CA ALA A 217 -10.22 14.65 -10.50
C ALA A 217 -9.01 14.11 -11.25
N ARG A 218 -7.87 14.06 -10.53
CA ARG A 218 -6.58 13.61 -11.06
C ARG A 218 -6.20 12.29 -10.41
N PHE A 219 -5.94 11.28 -11.25
CA PHE A 219 -5.57 9.93 -10.83
C PHE A 219 -4.19 9.60 -11.40
N GLU A 220 -3.18 10.20 -10.81
CA GLU A 220 -1.77 10.09 -11.17
C GLU A 220 -0.89 10.26 -9.92
N PRO A 221 0.39 9.85 -9.94
CA PRO A 221 1.30 10.08 -8.84
C PRO A 221 1.42 11.58 -8.48
N TYR A 222 1.43 11.87 -7.19
CA TYR A 222 1.63 13.22 -6.65
C TYR A 222 3.08 13.40 -6.17
N PHE A 223 3.73 14.47 -6.61
CA PHE A 223 5.11 14.81 -6.25
C PHE A 223 5.13 16.02 -5.31
N GLY A 224 5.48 15.79 -4.05
CA GLY A 224 5.67 16.84 -3.05
C GLY A 224 7.13 17.02 -2.66
N ASP A 225 7.39 17.97 -1.77
CA ASP A 225 8.73 18.21 -1.24
C ASP A 225 9.12 17.08 -0.26
N GLY A 226 10.08 16.26 -0.68
CA GLY A 226 10.55 15.09 0.09
C GLY A 226 9.59 13.90 0.13
N PHE A 227 8.55 13.83 -0.72
CA PHE A 227 7.66 12.66 -0.81
C PHE A 227 6.99 12.50 -2.17
N ILE A 228 6.54 11.25 -2.45
CA ILE A 228 5.76 10.88 -3.63
C ILE A 228 4.58 10.02 -3.18
N GLY A 229 3.35 10.44 -3.50
CA GLY A 229 2.12 9.66 -3.30
C GLY A 229 1.76 8.88 -4.56
N LEU A 230 1.33 7.62 -4.43
CA LEU A 230 1.07 6.73 -5.56
C LEU A 230 -0.38 6.23 -5.66
N ASP A 231 -1.18 6.31 -4.59
CA ASP A 231 -2.55 5.80 -4.63
C ASP A 231 -3.43 6.62 -5.59
N CYS A 232 -3.66 6.09 -6.78
CA CYS A 232 -4.54 6.66 -7.80
C CYS A 232 -6.01 6.30 -7.62
N ALA A 233 -6.44 5.87 -6.42
CA ALA A 233 -7.81 5.40 -6.14
C ALA A 233 -8.24 4.31 -7.13
N THR A 234 -7.45 3.26 -7.30
CA THR A 234 -7.56 2.25 -8.36
C THR A 234 -8.96 1.66 -8.48
N ALA A 235 -9.63 1.36 -7.36
CA ALA A 235 -11.00 0.84 -7.36
C ALA A 235 -12.04 1.80 -7.94
N TYR A 236 -11.73 3.09 -7.98
CA TYR A 236 -12.59 4.13 -8.57
C TYR A 236 -12.13 4.52 -9.98
N SER A 237 -10.83 4.75 -10.15
CA SER A 237 -10.25 5.27 -11.40
C SER A 237 -9.93 4.21 -12.45
N GLY A 238 -9.77 2.95 -12.04
CA GLY A 238 -9.22 1.88 -12.87
C GLY A 238 -7.73 2.06 -13.20
N LYS A 239 -7.02 2.96 -12.52
CA LYS A 239 -5.60 3.26 -12.77
C LYS A 239 -4.74 2.90 -11.58
N VAL A 240 -3.57 2.32 -11.85
CA VAL A 240 -2.51 2.11 -10.84
C VAL A 240 -1.43 3.17 -11.05
N GLY A 241 -1.07 3.87 -9.96
CA GLY A 241 0.06 4.80 -9.96
C GLY A 241 1.39 4.07 -9.96
N VAL A 242 2.26 4.41 -10.92
CA VAL A 242 3.63 3.90 -11.00
C VAL A 242 4.60 5.07 -11.10
N VAL A 243 5.67 5.03 -10.31
CA VAL A 243 6.84 5.91 -10.48
C VAL A 243 8.06 5.07 -10.79
N VAL A 244 8.93 5.58 -11.65
CA VAL A 244 10.22 4.97 -11.96
C VAL A 244 11.31 5.84 -11.36
N ILE A 245 12.17 5.24 -10.54
CA ILE A 245 13.34 5.91 -9.97
C ILE A 245 14.62 5.15 -10.32
N GLU A 246 15.72 5.88 -10.44
CA GLU A 246 17.06 5.32 -10.45
C GLU A 246 17.68 5.49 -9.07
N ASP A 247 18.01 4.39 -8.42
CA ASP A 247 18.59 4.37 -7.08
C ASP A 247 19.39 3.07 -6.86
N ASP A 248 19.96 2.89 -5.68
CA ASP A 248 20.70 1.72 -5.29
C ASP A 248 20.19 1.16 -3.96
N PHE A 249 20.37 -0.14 -3.75
CA PHE A 249 20.20 -0.73 -2.43
C PHE A 249 21.23 -0.12 -1.46
N MET A 250 20.86 -0.06 -0.18
CA MET A 250 21.83 0.29 0.85
C MET A 250 22.87 -0.86 0.99
N GLU A 251 24.13 -0.50 1.14
CA GLU A 251 25.22 -1.45 1.42
C GLU A 251 25.08 -2.07 2.82
#